data_83802a4038a25fb728f827e168ef08fb
#
_entry.id   83802a4038a25fb728f827e168ef08fb
#
_cell.length_a   1.000
_cell.length_b   1.000
_cell.length_c   1.000
_cell.angle_alpha   90.00
_cell.angle_beta   90.00
_cell.angle_gamma   90.00
#
_symmetry.space_group_name_H-M   'P 1'
#
loop_
_entity.id
_entity.type
_entity.pdbx_description
1 polymer ?
#
loop_
_entity_poly.entity_id
_entity_poly.type
_entity_poly.pdbx_seq_one_letter_code
_entity_poly.pdbx_strand_id
1 'polypeptide(L)'
;GLGDVYKRQLAETGNITQAAKLLFISQPALSLYISNLENILGIRLFERIGKSFVLTQAGELYVEKARQMLSLKESFDYGLSEIVNGQNERLRVGIQDIRSHFLTPVVLPWMDKMYPRTKLVWMEHNYAPMEQMLLNNELDLFFCNCNTLRKDFEYVPLLNDEVVFMVHKNHPLCANAQICPGHTFPY
;
A
#
# COMPACT_ATOMS: atom_id res chain seq x y z
N GLY A 1 -19.06 5.76 11.04
CA GLY A 1 -20.34 6.28 10.50
C GLY A 1 -20.32 6.34 8.98
N LEU A 2 -21.45 6.73 8.36
CA LEU A 2 -21.61 6.78 6.89
C LEU A 2 -20.53 7.66 6.23
N GLY A 3 -20.18 8.77 6.87
CA GLY A 3 -19.11 9.67 6.41
C GLY A 3 -17.72 9.04 6.36
N ASP A 4 -17.42 8.08 7.24
CA ASP A 4 -16.12 7.40 7.23
C ASP A 4 -16.06 6.40 6.07
N VAL A 5 -17.17 5.78 5.71
CA VAL A 5 -17.28 4.90 4.54
C VAL A 5 -17.05 5.69 3.25
N TYR A 6 -17.64 6.90 3.14
CA TYR A 6 -17.46 7.78 1.98
C TYR A 6 -16.00 8.28 1.87
N LYS A 7 -15.40 8.66 3.00
CA LYS A 7 -13.99 9.08 3.06
C LYS A 7 -13.07 7.94 2.63
N ARG A 8 -13.31 6.71 3.13
CA ARG A 8 -12.52 5.53 2.76
C ARG A 8 -12.59 5.29 1.26
N GLN A 9 -13.80 5.21 0.71
CA GLN A 9 -14.00 4.89 -0.70
C GLN A 9 -13.43 5.96 -1.63
N LEU A 10 -13.54 7.23 -1.23
CA LEU A 10 -12.96 8.33 -1.95
C LEU A 10 -11.42 8.30 -1.90
N ALA A 11 -10.86 7.96 -0.73
CA ALA A 11 -9.43 7.79 -0.53
C ALA A 11 -8.86 6.64 -1.37
N GLU A 12 -9.59 5.53 -1.49
CA GLU A 12 -9.16 4.35 -2.25
C GLU A 12 -9.20 4.59 -3.76
N THR A 13 -10.23 5.26 -4.25
CA THR A 13 -10.46 5.40 -5.71
C THR A 13 -9.88 6.68 -6.29
N GLY A 14 -9.80 7.76 -5.52
CA GLY A 14 -9.46 9.10 -6.04
C GLY A 14 -10.42 9.61 -7.12
N ASN A 15 -11.58 8.95 -7.32
CA ASN A 15 -12.52 9.21 -8.40
C ASN A 15 -13.96 9.12 -7.93
N ILE A 16 -14.70 10.23 -8.02
CA ILE A 16 -16.10 10.33 -7.56
C ILE A 16 -17.00 9.28 -8.21
N THR A 17 -16.86 9.06 -9.51
CA THR A 17 -17.76 8.14 -10.26
C THR A 17 -17.50 6.69 -9.84
N GLN A 18 -16.25 6.30 -9.66
CA GLN A 18 -15.90 4.97 -9.19
C GLN A 18 -16.29 4.78 -7.71
N ALA A 19 -16.02 5.77 -6.86
CA ALA A 19 -16.42 5.74 -5.46
C ALA A 19 -17.93 5.59 -5.31
N ALA A 20 -18.75 6.34 -6.06
CA ALA A 20 -20.19 6.23 -6.02
C ALA A 20 -20.69 4.83 -6.40
N LYS A 21 -20.10 4.21 -7.44
CA LYS A 21 -20.42 2.82 -7.83
C LYS A 21 -20.12 1.82 -6.73
N LEU A 22 -18.95 1.92 -6.11
CA LEU A 22 -18.52 1.02 -5.03
C LEU A 22 -19.35 1.20 -3.75
N LEU A 23 -19.87 2.41 -3.53
CA LEU A 23 -20.75 2.73 -2.41
C LEU A 23 -22.23 2.41 -2.67
N PHE A 24 -22.57 1.95 -3.89
CA PHE A 24 -23.95 1.70 -4.32
C PHE A 24 -24.86 2.92 -4.14
N ILE A 25 -24.34 4.13 -4.35
CA ILE A 25 -25.08 5.38 -4.32
C ILE A 25 -25.01 6.09 -5.66
N SER A 26 -25.90 7.06 -5.88
CA SER A 26 -25.85 7.88 -7.07
C SER A 26 -24.66 8.86 -7.01
N GLN A 27 -24.05 9.11 -8.15
CA GLN A 27 -22.96 10.10 -8.24
C GLN A 27 -23.39 11.51 -7.79
N PRO A 28 -24.65 12.00 -8.04
CA PRO A 28 -25.11 13.25 -7.45
C PRO A 28 -25.14 13.27 -5.93
N ALA A 29 -25.50 12.16 -5.28
CA ALA A 29 -25.51 12.07 -3.81
C ALA A 29 -24.11 12.18 -3.23
N LEU A 30 -23.12 11.49 -3.84
CA LEU A 30 -21.72 11.61 -3.43
C LEU A 30 -21.18 13.02 -3.71
N SER A 31 -21.54 13.62 -4.85
CA SER A 31 -21.14 14.99 -5.18
C SER A 31 -21.68 16.01 -4.18
N LEU A 32 -22.92 15.85 -3.71
CA LEU A 32 -23.48 16.70 -2.67
C LEU A 32 -22.74 16.57 -1.34
N TYR A 33 -22.38 15.34 -0.96
CA TYR A 33 -21.58 15.08 0.24
C TYR A 33 -20.20 15.78 0.14
N ILE A 34 -19.53 15.68 -1.01
CA ILE A 34 -18.24 16.32 -1.25
C ILE A 34 -18.38 17.84 -1.22
N SER A 35 -19.42 18.40 -1.87
CA SER A 35 -19.68 19.84 -1.85
C SER A 35 -19.87 20.37 -0.43
N ASN A 36 -20.62 19.66 0.40
CA ASN A 36 -20.78 20.00 1.82
C ASN A 36 -19.44 19.95 2.59
N LEU A 37 -18.63 18.93 2.32
CA LEU A 37 -17.30 18.80 2.91
C LEU A 37 -16.38 19.96 2.48
N GLU A 38 -16.34 20.31 1.20
CA GLU A 38 -15.59 21.43 0.65
C GLU A 38 -16.04 22.76 1.28
N ASN A 39 -17.34 22.95 1.48
CA ASN A 39 -17.88 24.14 2.16
C ASN A 39 -17.42 24.22 3.63
N ILE A 40 -17.38 23.09 4.35
CA ILE A 40 -16.89 23.04 5.73
C ILE A 40 -15.39 23.37 5.78
N LEU A 41 -14.63 22.85 4.84
CA LEU A 41 -13.18 23.05 4.78
C LEU A 41 -12.78 24.40 4.18
N GLY A 42 -13.69 25.06 3.47
CA GLY A 42 -13.42 26.31 2.77
C GLY A 42 -12.50 26.19 1.55
N ILE A 43 -12.29 24.96 1.06
CA ILE A 43 -11.38 24.68 -0.06
C ILE A 43 -11.94 23.59 -0.96
N ARG A 44 -11.67 23.67 -2.26
CA ARG A 44 -12.04 22.63 -3.23
C ARG A 44 -11.11 21.44 -3.16
N LEU A 45 -11.69 20.24 -3.05
CA LEU A 45 -10.98 18.96 -3.09
C LEU A 45 -10.98 18.36 -4.50
N PHE A 46 -11.98 18.70 -5.31
CA PHE A 46 -12.12 18.25 -6.69
C PHE A 46 -12.30 19.42 -7.64
N GLU A 47 -11.76 19.25 -8.83
CA GLU A 47 -12.00 20.13 -9.96
C GLU A 47 -12.48 19.33 -11.17
N ARG A 48 -13.16 20.04 -12.07
CA ARG A 48 -13.68 19.43 -13.30
C ARG A 48 -12.78 19.79 -14.46
N ILE A 49 -12.16 18.76 -15.05
CA ILE A 49 -11.40 18.90 -16.29
C ILE A 49 -12.18 18.19 -17.40
N GLY A 50 -12.84 18.97 -18.26
CA GLY A 50 -13.74 18.45 -19.29
C GLY A 50 -14.93 17.68 -18.70
N LYS A 51 -14.98 16.37 -18.94
CA LYS A 51 -16.03 15.48 -18.42
C LYS A 51 -15.61 14.71 -17.14
N SER A 52 -14.37 14.87 -16.70
CA SER A 52 -13.82 14.12 -15.57
C SER A 52 -13.70 15.02 -14.33
N PHE A 53 -13.90 14.41 -13.16
CA PHE A 53 -13.55 15.01 -11.88
C PHE A 53 -12.18 14.46 -11.46
N VAL A 54 -11.26 15.36 -11.14
CA VAL A 54 -9.91 15.06 -10.67
C VAL A 54 -9.66 15.71 -9.32
N LEU A 55 -8.75 15.14 -8.54
CA LEU A 55 -8.35 15.73 -7.27
C LEU A 55 -7.55 17.02 -7.52
N THR A 56 -7.81 18.05 -6.71
CA THR A 56 -6.91 19.20 -6.56
C THR A 56 -5.72 18.81 -5.66
N GLN A 57 -4.71 19.65 -5.57
CA GLN A 57 -3.62 19.47 -4.60
C GLN A 57 -4.14 19.35 -3.16
N ALA A 58 -5.17 20.10 -2.79
CA ALA A 58 -5.83 19.98 -1.50
C ALA A 58 -6.59 18.68 -1.37
N GLY A 59 -7.19 18.17 -2.47
CA GLY A 59 -7.85 16.88 -2.53
C GLY A 59 -6.88 15.73 -2.33
N GLU A 60 -5.72 15.76 -2.95
CA GLU A 60 -4.65 14.76 -2.77
C GLU A 60 -4.19 14.72 -1.31
N LEU A 61 -3.91 15.87 -0.72
CA LEU A 61 -3.56 15.98 0.69
C LEU A 61 -4.68 15.43 1.59
N TYR A 62 -5.94 15.79 1.29
CA TYR A 62 -7.08 15.29 2.05
C TYR A 62 -7.19 13.77 2.00
N VAL A 63 -7.08 13.18 0.82
CA VAL A 63 -7.15 11.73 0.61
C VAL A 63 -6.00 11.04 1.35
N GLU A 64 -4.78 11.55 1.26
CA GLU A 64 -3.63 11.02 1.99
C GLU A 64 -3.88 11.02 3.50
N LYS A 65 -4.29 12.16 4.06
CA LYS A 65 -4.55 12.28 5.50
C LYS A 65 -5.77 11.49 5.96
N ALA A 66 -6.81 11.40 5.12
CA ALA A 66 -7.98 10.57 5.41
C ALA A 66 -7.60 9.08 5.52
N ARG A 67 -6.71 8.58 4.66
CA ARG A 67 -6.17 7.21 4.77
C ARG A 67 -5.45 6.99 6.10
N GLN A 68 -4.55 7.92 6.46
CA GLN A 68 -3.82 7.84 7.73
C GLN A 68 -4.76 7.85 8.94
N MET A 69 -5.78 8.71 8.95
CA MET A 69 -6.79 8.77 10.00
C MET A 69 -7.61 7.49 10.10
N LEU A 70 -8.01 6.92 8.97
CA LEU A 70 -8.78 5.66 8.93
C LEU A 70 -7.94 4.49 9.45
N SER A 71 -6.67 4.40 9.03
CA SER A 71 -5.75 3.38 9.51
C SER A 71 -5.48 3.51 11.00
N LEU A 72 -5.28 4.73 11.51
CA LEU A 72 -5.11 4.98 12.93
C LEU A 72 -6.36 4.58 13.72
N LYS A 73 -7.57 4.91 13.21
CA LYS A 73 -8.83 4.49 13.81
C LYS A 73 -8.95 2.96 13.86
N GLU A 74 -8.63 2.27 12.77
CA GLU A 74 -8.64 0.80 12.74
C GLU A 74 -7.66 0.19 13.74
N SER A 75 -6.46 0.75 13.85
CA SER A 75 -5.47 0.34 14.84
C SER A 75 -5.96 0.56 16.26
N PHE A 76 -6.62 1.68 16.53
CA PHE A 76 -7.22 1.98 17.83
C PHE A 76 -8.36 1.03 18.17
N ASP A 77 -9.33 0.84 17.27
CA ASP A 77 -10.47 -0.07 17.45
C ASP A 77 -9.97 -1.51 17.69
N TYR A 78 -8.90 -1.89 16.99
CA TYR A 78 -8.22 -3.16 17.16
C TYR A 78 -7.58 -3.28 18.55
N GLY A 79 -6.77 -2.31 18.96
CA GLY A 79 -6.14 -2.31 20.29
C GLY A 79 -7.16 -2.36 21.43
N LEU A 80 -8.31 -1.68 21.27
CA LEU A 80 -9.41 -1.80 22.23
C LEU A 80 -9.98 -3.22 22.25
N SER A 81 -10.16 -3.84 21.09
CA SER A 81 -10.68 -5.20 20.99
C SER A 81 -9.75 -6.23 21.63
N GLU A 82 -8.44 -6.01 21.57
CA GLU A 82 -7.45 -6.84 22.26
C GLU A 82 -7.57 -6.73 23.78
N ILE A 83 -7.73 -5.53 24.30
CA ILE A 83 -7.91 -5.30 25.73
C ILE A 83 -9.18 -5.99 26.23
N VAL A 84 -10.28 -5.87 25.48
CA VAL A 84 -11.61 -6.40 25.88
C VAL A 84 -11.68 -7.91 25.73
N ASN A 85 -11.15 -8.46 24.65
CA ASN A 85 -11.33 -9.88 24.29
C ASN A 85 -10.10 -10.75 24.64
N GLY A 86 -9.02 -10.14 25.08
CA GLY A 86 -7.79 -10.83 25.52
C GLY A 86 -7.05 -11.60 24.44
N GLN A 87 -7.37 -11.39 23.17
CA GLN A 87 -6.71 -12.13 22.08
C GLN A 87 -7.02 -11.58 20.67
N ASN A 88 -6.06 -11.51 19.87
CA ASN A 88 -5.83 -11.58 18.44
C ASN A 88 -4.92 -10.44 17.97
N GLU A 89 -3.65 -10.68 18.10
CA GLU A 89 -2.64 -9.89 17.39
C GLU A 89 -2.95 -9.93 15.89
N ARG A 90 -2.95 -8.79 15.24
CA ARG A 90 -3.04 -8.69 13.79
C ARG A 90 -1.71 -8.19 13.26
N LEU A 91 -1.15 -8.89 12.30
CA LEU A 91 0.08 -8.51 11.63
C LEU A 91 -0.20 -8.35 10.13
N ARG A 92 0.00 -7.13 9.61
CA ARG A 92 -0.19 -6.80 8.19
C ARG A 92 1.17 -6.79 7.51
N VAL A 93 1.39 -7.75 6.65
CA VAL A 93 2.67 -8.00 5.99
C VAL A 93 2.54 -7.75 4.51
N GLY A 94 3.38 -6.87 4.00
CA GLY A 94 3.56 -6.66 2.56
C GLY A 94 4.73 -7.46 2.04
N ILE A 95 4.61 -7.98 0.81
CA ILE A 95 5.68 -8.65 0.10
C ILE A 95 5.65 -8.29 -1.37
N GLN A 96 6.82 -8.15 -2.00
CA GLN A 96 6.87 -7.99 -3.45
C GLN A 96 6.49 -9.30 -4.13
N ASP A 97 5.69 -9.21 -5.21
CA ASP A 97 5.14 -10.36 -5.95
C ASP A 97 6.21 -11.40 -6.29
N ILE A 98 7.37 -10.96 -6.75
CA ILE A 98 8.47 -11.86 -7.15
C ILE A 98 9.01 -12.70 -5.99
N ARG A 99 8.87 -12.23 -4.74
CA ARG A 99 9.36 -12.92 -3.55
C ARG A 99 8.29 -13.74 -2.86
N SER A 100 7.05 -13.44 -3.11
CA SER A 100 5.92 -14.14 -2.52
C SER A 100 5.99 -15.64 -2.80
N HIS A 101 6.33 -16.03 -4.03
CA HIS A 101 6.44 -17.43 -4.41
C HIS A 101 7.42 -18.25 -3.55
N PHE A 102 8.46 -17.63 -3.01
CA PHE A 102 9.46 -18.31 -2.18
C PHE A 102 9.16 -18.19 -0.70
N LEU A 103 8.73 -17.02 -0.23
CA LEU A 103 8.56 -16.77 1.19
C LEU A 103 7.21 -17.24 1.72
N THR A 104 6.14 -17.05 0.96
CA THR A 104 4.78 -17.40 1.39
C THR A 104 4.65 -18.86 1.81
N PRO A 105 5.12 -19.86 1.02
CA PRO A 105 4.99 -21.28 1.39
C PRO A 105 5.76 -21.67 2.67
N VAL A 106 6.75 -20.88 3.06
CA VAL A 106 7.58 -21.11 4.24
C VAL A 106 7.05 -20.35 5.44
N VAL A 107 6.77 -19.06 5.25
CA VAL A 107 6.42 -18.14 6.34
C VAL A 107 5.01 -18.42 6.86
N LEU A 108 4.02 -18.64 5.99
CA LEU A 108 2.64 -18.82 6.43
C LEU A 108 2.47 -20.09 7.33
N PRO A 109 2.92 -21.29 6.95
CA PRO A 109 2.80 -22.45 7.82
C PRO A 109 3.59 -22.34 9.12
N TRP A 110 4.73 -21.62 9.08
CA TRP A 110 5.53 -21.37 10.26
C TRP A 110 4.81 -20.42 11.23
N MET A 111 4.22 -19.34 10.71
CA MET A 111 3.43 -18.37 11.50
C MET A 111 2.22 -19.04 12.15
N ASP A 112 1.45 -19.83 11.39
CA ASP A 112 0.30 -20.58 11.92
C ASP A 112 0.68 -21.52 13.08
N LYS A 113 1.85 -22.14 12.97
CA LYS A 113 2.35 -23.05 14.01
C LYS A 113 2.86 -22.31 15.25
N MET A 114 3.63 -21.24 15.07
CA MET A 114 4.32 -20.53 16.15
C MET A 114 3.43 -19.49 16.82
N TYR A 115 2.56 -18.85 16.04
CA TYR A 115 1.69 -17.76 16.48
C TYR A 115 0.22 -17.98 16.09
N PRO A 116 -0.41 -19.07 16.57
CA PRO A 116 -1.77 -19.46 16.13
C PRO A 116 -2.86 -18.46 16.50
N ARG A 117 -2.54 -17.48 17.36
CA ARG A 117 -3.46 -16.40 17.76
C ARG A 117 -3.29 -15.14 16.95
N THR A 118 -2.22 -15.04 16.15
CA THR A 118 -1.93 -13.87 15.33
C THR A 118 -2.66 -13.97 14.00
N LYS A 119 -3.58 -13.03 13.74
CA LYS A 119 -4.23 -12.91 12.43
C LYS A 119 -3.26 -12.27 11.45
N LEU A 120 -2.65 -13.09 10.61
CA LEU A 120 -1.77 -12.60 9.55
C LEU A 120 -2.60 -12.09 8.36
N VAL A 121 -2.35 -10.85 7.94
CA VAL A 121 -2.87 -10.26 6.70
C VAL A 121 -1.69 -10.14 5.74
N TRP A 122 -1.69 -10.98 4.71
CA TRP A 122 -0.62 -11.06 3.72
C TRP A 122 -1.03 -10.34 2.44
N MET A 123 -0.21 -9.39 1.98
CA MET A 123 -0.51 -8.57 0.82
C MET A 123 0.66 -8.59 -0.16
N GLU A 124 0.34 -8.76 -1.45
CA GLU A 124 1.30 -8.82 -2.54
C GLU A 124 1.15 -7.61 -3.44
N HIS A 125 2.23 -6.88 -3.64
CA HIS A 125 2.25 -5.70 -4.50
C HIS A 125 3.68 -5.30 -4.89
N ASN A 126 3.79 -4.38 -5.85
CA ASN A 126 5.04 -3.73 -6.18
C ASN A 126 5.56 -2.83 -5.05
N TYR A 127 6.83 -2.41 -5.14
CA TYR A 127 7.51 -1.64 -4.09
C TYR A 127 6.79 -0.33 -3.73
N ALA A 128 6.51 0.53 -4.72
CA ALA A 128 6.00 1.87 -4.46
C ALA A 128 4.63 1.91 -3.74
N PRO A 129 3.61 1.11 -4.13
CA PRO A 129 2.38 1.00 -3.36
C PRO A 129 2.61 0.53 -1.92
N MET A 130 3.48 -0.47 -1.71
CA MET A 130 3.76 -1.01 -0.38
C MET A 130 4.45 0.00 0.52
N GLU A 131 5.40 0.78 -0.02
CA GLU A 131 6.04 1.87 0.71
C GLU A 131 5.02 2.90 1.18
N GLN A 132 4.06 3.29 0.33
CA GLN A 132 2.99 4.21 0.72
C GLN A 132 2.06 3.61 1.77
N MET A 133 1.72 2.33 1.66
CA MET A 133 0.91 1.63 2.65
C MET A 133 1.61 1.58 4.02
N LEU A 134 2.93 1.39 4.04
CA LEU A 134 3.73 1.43 5.27
C LEU A 134 3.72 2.85 5.89
N LEU A 135 3.91 3.90 5.07
CA LEU A 135 3.83 5.30 5.52
C LEU A 135 2.46 5.68 6.05
N ASN A 136 1.41 5.10 5.49
CA ASN A 136 0.03 5.34 5.91
C ASN A 136 -0.41 4.45 7.08
N ASN A 137 0.47 3.65 7.68
CA ASN A 137 0.15 2.64 8.68
C ASN A 137 -0.90 1.61 8.21
N GLU A 138 -0.98 1.34 6.91
CA GLU A 138 -1.80 0.30 6.32
C GLU A 138 -1.09 -1.06 6.32
N LEU A 139 0.24 -1.06 6.50
CA LEU A 139 1.13 -2.20 6.74
C LEU A 139 1.90 -2.02 8.03
N ASP A 140 2.27 -3.14 8.66
CA ASP A 140 3.13 -3.17 9.83
C ASP A 140 4.58 -3.47 9.45
N LEU A 141 4.78 -4.31 8.42
CA LEU A 141 6.10 -4.59 7.86
C LEU A 141 6.02 -4.93 6.35
N PHE A 142 7.14 -4.78 5.68
CA PHE A 142 7.25 -5.01 4.24
C PHE A 142 8.56 -5.71 3.88
N PHE A 143 8.46 -6.88 3.25
CA PHE A 143 9.59 -7.60 2.70
C PHE A 143 9.96 -7.08 1.31
N CYS A 144 11.10 -6.43 1.18
CA CYS A 144 11.51 -5.82 -0.09
C CYS A 144 13.02 -5.90 -0.33
N ASN A 145 13.44 -5.64 -1.57
CA ASN A 145 14.78 -5.17 -1.88
C ASN A 145 14.75 -3.65 -1.84
N CYS A 146 15.70 -3.06 -1.15
CA CYS A 146 15.81 -1.62 -1.05
C CYS A 146 17.25 -1.19 -1.27
N ASN A 147 17.46 -0.33 -2.27
CA ASN A 147 18.78 0.27 -2.54
C ASN A 147 18.93 1.64 -1.88
N THR A 148 17.80 2.26 -1.49
CA THR A 148 17.78 3.60 -0.89
C THR A 148 17.02 3.53 0.43
N LEU A 149 17.72 3.82 1.53
CA LEU A 149 17.13 3.80 2.85
C LEU A 149 16.48 5.15 3.17
N ARG A 150 15.25 5.13 3.63
CA ARG A 150 14.52 6.31 4.14
C ARG A 150 14.70 6.41 5.65
N LYS A 151 14.71 7.63 6.16
CA LYS A 151 14.84 7.90 7.60
C LYS A 151 13.57 7.55 8.40
N ASP A 152 12.45 7.42 7.70
CA ASP A 152 11.13 7.17 8.29
C ASP A 152 10.90 5.69 8.63
N PHE A 153 11.81 4.80 8.21
CA PHE A 153 11.68 3.35 8.39
C PHE A 153 12.87 2.76 9.12
N GLU A 154 12.60 1.72 9.88
CA GLU A 154 13.61 0.80 10.39
C GLU A 154 13.82 -0.34 9.40
N TYR A 155 15.07 -0.71 9.15
CA TYR A 155 15.44 -1.75 8.21
C TYR A 155 16.17 -2.88 8.90
N VAL A 156 15.64 -4.08 8.77
CA VAL A 156 16.26 -5.31 9.28
C VAL A 156 16.78 -6.12 8.10
N PRO A 157 18.11 -6.18 7.87
CA PRO A 157 18.66 -6.99 6.78
C PRO A 157 18.46 -8.47 7.08
N LEU A 158 17.84 -9.19 6.15
CA LEU A 158 17.56 -10.62 6.29
C LEU A 158 18.63 -11.47 5.59
N LEU A 159 19.00 -11.09 4.37
CA LEU A 159 20.01 -11.77 3.57
C LEU A 159 20.57 -10.82 2.51
N ASN A 160 21.78 -11.12 2.04
CA ASN A 160 22.35 -10.49 0.88
C ASN A 160 22.03 -11.31 -0.36
N ASP A 161 21.61 -10.64 -1.42
CA ASP A 161 21.22 -11.25 -2.68
C ASP A 161 22.12 -10.75 -3.80
N GLU A 162 22.37 -11.58 -4.81
CA GLU A 162 23.17 -11.22 -5.97
C GLU A 162 22.29 -11.26 -7.23
N VAL A 163 22.35 -10.19 -8.01
CA VAL A 163 21.76 -10.17 -9.33
C VAL A 163 22.74 -10.76 -10.31
N VAL A 164 22.41 -11.90 -10.91
CA VAL A 164 23.23 -12.56 -11.90
C VAL A 164 22.59 -12.46 -13.29
N PHE A 165 23.41 -12.24 -14.28
CA PHE A 165 22.98 -12.28 -15.67
C PHE A 165 23.26 -13.66 -16.25
N MET A 166 22.21 -14.37 -16.63
CA MET A 166 22.31 -15.71 -17.22
C MET A 166 22.23 -15.63 -18.75
N VAL A 167 23.21 -16.21 -19.41
CA VAL A 167 23.23 -16.37 -20.85
C VAL A 167 23.57 -17.81 -21.24
N HIS A 168 23.13 -18.24 -22.41
CA HIS A 168 23.56 -19.55 -22.91
C HIS A 168 25.08 -19.59 -23.11
N LYS A 169 25.72 -20.68 -22.72
CA LYS A 169 27.19 -20.85 -22.74
C LYS A 169 27.87 -20.53 -24.06
N ASN A 170 27.15 -20.66 -25.18
CA ASN A 170 27.64 -20.35 -26.54
C ASN A 170 27.19 -18.95 -27.00
N HIS A 171 26.65 -18.10 -26.12
CA HIS A 171 26.26 -16.74 -26.51
C HIS A 171 27.48 -15.85 -26.68
N PRO A 172 27.53 -14.96 -27.70
CA PRO A 172 28.69 -14.08 -27.96
C PRO A 172 29.12 -13.24 -26.74
N LEU A 173 28.19 -12.90 -25.85
CA LEU A 173 28.45 -12.18 -24.59
C LEU A 173 29.38 -12.98 -23.63
N CYS A 174 29.38 -14.32 -23.72
CA CYS A 174 30.30 -15.12 -22.89
C CYS A 174 31.77 -14.98 -23.29
N ALA A 175 32.04 -14.59 -24.54
CA ALA A 175 33.38 -14.35 -25.02
C ALA A 175 33.97 -12.99 -24.56
N ASN A 176 33.11 -12.07 -24.17
CA ASN A 176 33.48 -10.74 -23.66
C ASN A 176 33.36 -10.72 -22.14
N ALA A 177 34.40 -11.09 -21.42
CA ALA A 177 34.46 -11.17 -19.96
C ALA A 177 34.29 -9.84 -19.20
N GLN A 178 33.82 -8.78 -19.84
CA GLN A 178 33.60 -7.47 -19.25
C GLN A 178 32.16 -7.00 -19.44
N ILE A 179 31.20 -7.70 -18.82
CA ILE A 179 29.95 -7.07 -18.44
C ILE A 179 30.26 -6.34 -17.13
N CYS A 180 30.69 -5.09 -17.22
CA CYS A 180 30.96 -4.29 -16.03
C CYS A 180 29.68 -4.04 -15.27
N PRO A 181 29.64 -4.26 -13.93
CA PRO A 181 28.57 -3.76 -13.07
C PRO A 181 28.54 -2.23 -13.22
N GLY A 182 27.46 -1.69 -13.77
CA GLY A 182 27.29 -0.24 -13.94
C GLY A 182 26.83 0.20 -15.33
N HIS A 183 26.74 -0.67 -16.32
CA HIS A 183 26.08 -0.34 -17.58
C HIS A 183 24.57 -0.57 -17.43
N THR A 184 23.83 0.53 -17.27
CA THR A 184 22.37 0.53 -17.50
C THR A 184 22.13 0.31 -18.99
N PHE A 185 21.53 -0.81 -19.35
CA PHE A 185 20.98 -0.99 -20.69
C PHE A 185 19.75 -0.07 -20.80
N PRO A 186 19.70 0.82 -21.81
CA PRO A 186 18.46 1.55 -22.08
C PRO A 186 17.40 0.54 -22.53
N TYR A 187 16.23 0.58 -21.91
CA TYR A 187 15.02 -0.13 -22.33
C TYR A 187 14.49 0.46 -23.63
#